data_3ca221f2c71d41fc81520ec786243523
#
_entry.id   3ca221f2c71d41fc81520ec786243523
#
_cell.length_a   1.000
_cell.length_b   1.000
_cell.length_c   1.000
_cell.angle_alpha   90.00
_cell.angle_beta   90.00
_cell.angle_gamma   90.00
#
_symmetry.space_group_name_H-M   'P 1'
#
loop_
_entity.id
_entity.type
_entity.pdbx_description
1 polymer ?
#
loop_
_entity_poly.entity_id
_entity_poly.type
_entity_poly.pdbx_seq_one_letter_code
_entity_poly.pdbx_strand_id
1 'polypeptide(L)'
;MKPSGFPNAERKSRPAVFLAALTLSATVGAATEAAGDSNTYGHHRWYVSATVGAGGDGSAATPFNTLAQVQQASGSGDIIIVVPSPVSVPPLDGGIALKSGQRLVGGGPAVVKFGAPLVTGGPPVVGASGLPSLPRITNTTAASNSGDAVTLADDTDVENLVITRPHRGAIYGQDAVGVTVRGNDLSGFNTSGTVGFVVQPFDLATFTPGVGIEVATGVRAGWAAILIDTANVSTSVSVSNNYVHDGVCGDGIDIRGMNIGDIGVLVTYNFITKLVQCQSVSAIQGISTQVTGASRLRATLFGNTQADNGSPGANMDRLFVNPAEAGTLIETIDHNVDITGIGGASTNGFEYILSNGNANSHVTISNSYFRNNPGDMLEEFNYGAGSRTTLVLDNVTVEQTTISGGVPSYATPPGSATITGNLGECLAISADGANDTTVLQMADSSFTGCDNNGIQVTSNHAADNGVGNIHTVIVNIDNSTINGSRFYNLWVNNLTPLTNLRVRVQDSDLSVSSSGVPVAFDQPTGTTVSAVIDLGRGTLGSDGRNCIFGGAIYDLEATQYNVTAENNWWGSARGPLPGKVVESVAGYNIDTSKSLRRAPPACNGEEPSR
;
A
#
# COMPACT_ATOMS: atom_id res chain seq x y z
N MET A 1 -1.63 32.42 53.46
CA MET A 1 -2.80 32.29 52.58
C MET A 1 -2.51 31.13 51.64
N LYS A 2 -3.30 30.06 51.71
CA LYS A 2 -3.10 28.85 50.89
C LYS A 2 -3.67 29.07 49.49
N PRO A 3 -3.05 28.54 48.40
CA PRO A 3 -3.67 28.54 47.08
C PRO A 3 -4.71 27.39 46.99
N SER A 4 -5.86 27.74 46.45
CA SER A 4 -7.00 26.87 46.18
C SER A 4 -6.72 25.97 44.96
N GLY A 5 -7.02 24.66 45.14
CA GLY A 5 -6.84 23.67 44.08
C GLY A 5 -7.89 23.76 42.98
N PHE A 6 -7.47 23.41 41.78
CA PHE A 6 -8.34 23.18 40.62
C PHE A 6 -8.89 21.74 40.66
N PRO A 7 -10.17 21.51 40.28
CA PRO A 7 -10.69 20.16 40.21
C PRO A 7 -10.21 19.40 38.99
N ASN A 8 -9.77 18.16 39.23
CA ASN A 8 -9.46 17.18 38.22
C ASN A 8 -10.70 16.86 37.36
N ALA A 9 -10.61 17.07 36.04
CA ALA A 9 -11.57 16.55 35.11
C ALA A 9 -11.33 15.04 34.93
N GLU A 10 -12.30 14.26 35.36
CA GLU A 10 -12.34 12.82 35.13
C GLU A 10 -12.38 12.53 33.61
N ARG A 11 -11.31 11.97 33.08
CA ARG A 11 -11.32 11.33 31.76
C ARG A 11 -12.19 10.08 31.87
N LYS A 12 -13.36 10.11 31.26
CA LYS A 12 -14.16 8.90 31.02
C LYS A 12 -13.37 8.03 30.04
N SER A 13 -12.86 6.93 30.56
CA SER A 13 -12.22 5.86 29.77
C SER A 13 -13.25 5.26 28.80
N ARG A 14 -13.01 5.40 27.50
CA ARG A 14 -13.69 4.62 26.45
C ARG A 14 -13.21 3.16 26.55
N PRO A 15 -14.05 2.17 26.24
CA PRO A 15 -13.60 0.78 26.26
C PRO A 15 -12.52 0.56 25.19
N ALA A 16 -11.32 0.24 25.64
CA ALA A 16 -10.26 -0.25 24.80
C ALA A 16 -10.72 -1.59 24.21
N VAL A 17 -10.83 -1.66 22.91
CA VAL A 17 -10.84 -2.93 22.19
C VAL A 17 -9.47 -3.54 22.42
N PHE A 18 -9.38 -4.53 23.27
CA PHE A 18 -8.17 -5.30 23.47
C PHE A 18 -7.88 -6.08 22.17
N LEU A 19 -7.11 -5.49 21.28
CA LEU A 19 -6.34 -6.26 20.33
C LEU A 19 -5.24 -6.92 21.15
N ALA A 20 -5.29 -8.23 21.31
CA ALA A 20 -4.23 -8.99 21.95
C ALA A 20 -3.00 -8.84 21.04
N ALA A 21 -2.15 -7.89 21.35
CA ALA A 21 -0.81 -7.82 20.81
C ALA A 21 -0.07 -9.06 21.29
N LEU A 22 0.08 -10.04 20.40
CA LEU A 22 1.00 -11.14 20.60
C LEU A 22 2.41 -10.52 20.59
N THR A 23 2.93 -10.20 21.77
CA THR A 23 4.33 -9.85 21.94
C THR A 23 5.17 -11.09 21.65
N LEU A 24 5.46 -11.32 20.37
CA LEU A 24 6.50 -12.25 19.97
C LEU A 24 7.83 -11.55 20.23
N SER A 25 8.41 -11.78 21.40
CA SER A 25 9.80 -11.41 21.68
C SER A 25 10.70 -12.23 20.77
N ALA A 26 11.04 -11.70 19.61
CA ALA A 26 12.11 -12.25 18.79
C ALA A 26 13.45 -11.96 19.48
N THR A 27 13.84 -12.84 20.40
CA THR A 27 15.24 -12.93 20.78
C THR A 27 16.02 -13.44 19.57
N VAL A 28 16.68 -12.52 18.88
CA VAL A 28 17.70 -12.86 17.88
C VAL A 28 18.88 -13.48 18.65
N GLY A 29 18.77 -14.77 18.92
CA GLY A 29 19.89 -15.58 19.35
C GLY A 29 20.82 -15.80 18.16
N ALA A 30 22.00 -15.22 18.18
CA ALA A 30 23.08 -15.64 17.30
C ALA A 30 23.40 -17.10 17.60
N ALA A 31 22.86 -18.01 16.78
CA ALA A 31 23.20 -19.42 16.86
C ALA A 31 24.59 -19.61 16.27
N THR A 32 25.61 -19.63 17.11
CA THR A 32 26.85 -20.33 16.83
C THR A 32 26.56 -21.83 16.97
N GLU A 33 26.13 -22.48 15.91
CA GLU A 33 26.01 -23.93 15.93
C GLU A 33 27.40 -24.57 15.80
N ALA A 34 27.78 -25.21 16.88
CA ALA A 34 28.88 -26.16 16.88
C ALA A 34 28.49 -27.40 16.05
N ALA A 35 29.43 -27.92 15.30
CA ALA A 35 29.29 -29.14 14.53
C ALA A 35 28.90 -30.32 15.43
N GLY A 36 27.85 -31.02 15.05
CA GLY A 36 27.49 -32.35 15.56
C GLY A 36 26.37 -32.35 16.58
N ASP A 37 25.13 -32.44 16.07
CA ASP A 37 24.09 -33.11 16.83
C ASP A 37 23.05 -33.73 15.90
N SER A 38 22.78 -35.03 16.08
CA SER A 38 21.66 -35.74 15.47
C SER A 38 20.39 -35.24 16.14
N ASN A 39 19.72 -34.30 15.45
CA ASN A 39 18.48 -33.74 15.96
C ASN A 39 17.41 -34.82 16.09
N THR A 40 16.70 -34.85 17.18
CA THR A 40 15.72 -35.83 17.65
C THR A 40 14.49 -36.04 16.74
N TYR A 41 14.46 -35.45 15.54
CA TYR A 41 13.37 -35.54 14.56
C TYR A 41 13.77 -36.12 13.19
N GLY A 42 14.92 -36.73 13.06
CA GLY A 42 15.24 -37.56 11.87
C GLY A 42 15.42 -36.81 10.53
N HIS A 43 15.55 -35.50 10.52
CA HIS A 43 15.77 -34.73 9.30
C HIS A 43 17.24 -34.80 8.88
N HIS A 44 17.49 -35.19 7.61
CA HIS A 44 18.83 -35.23 7.08
C HIS A 44 19.30 -33.82 6.67
N ARG A 45 20.60 -33.54 6.89
CA ARG A 45 21.22 -32.25 6.47
C ARG A 45 22.06 -32.48 5.23
N TRP A 46 21.72 -31.79 4.16
CA TRP A 46 22.42 -31.81 2.91
C TRP A 46 23.18 -30.50 2.68
N TYR A 47 24.39 -30.60 2.17
CA TYR A 47 25.22 -29.45 1.88
C TYR A 47 25.47 -29.32 0.40
N VAL A 48 25.38 -28.09 -0.13
CA VAL A 48 25.69 -27.78 -1.53
C VAL A 48 26.59 -26.56 -1.59
N SER A 49 27.64 -26.59 -2.43
CA SER A 49 28.66 -25.54 -2.52
C SER A 49 29.12 -25.30 -3.96
N ALA A 50 29.20 -24.02 -4.34
CA ALA A 50 29.75 -23.65 -5.66
C ALA A 50 31.28 -23.78 -5.75
N THR A 51 31.98 -24.04 -4.63
CA THR A 51 33.45 -24.07 -4.59
C THR A 51 34.05 -25.47 -4.70
N VAL A 52 33.22 -26.52 -4.71
CA VAL A 52 33.69 -27.91 -4.76
C VAL A 52 33.54 -28.51 -6.15
N GLY A 53 34.37 -29.48 -6.45
CA GLY A 53 34.27 -30.26 -7.68
C GLY A 53 33.12 -31.28 -7.67
N ALA A 54 32.87 -31.94 -8.78
CA ALA A 54 31.91 -33.04 -8.89
C ALA A 54 32.31 -34.25 -8.04
N GLY A 55 31.31 -35.03 -7.58
CA GLY A 55 31.54 -36.28 -6.85
C GLY A 55 31.37 -36.19 -5.34
N GLY A 56 30.85 -35.04 -4.81
CA GLY A 56 30.42 -34.95 -3.42
C GLY A 56 29.22 -35.85 -3.12
N ASP A 57 29.07 -36.25 -1.86
CA ASP A 57 27.96 -37.06 -1.34
C ASP A 57 26.88 -36.23 -0.60
N GLY A 58 27.06 -34.88 -0.55
CA GLY A 58 26.14 -33.97 0.10
C GLY A 58 26.35 -33.82 1.61
N SER A 59 27.37 -34.46 2.18
CA SER A 59 27.76 -34.25 3.57
C SER A 59 28.48 -32.90 3.75
N ALA A 60 28.67 -32.44 4.99
CA ALA A 60 29.39 -31.20 5.29
C ALA A 60 30.86 -31.27 4.81
N ALA A 61 31.48 -32.46 4.81
CA ALA A 61 32.85 -32.66 4.38
C ALA A 61 33.01 -32.70 2.85
N THR A 62 32.00 -33.23 2.17
CA THR A 62 31.97 -33.44 0.70
C THR A 62 30.65 -32.96 0.10
N PRO A 63 30.38 -31.63 0.12
CA PRO A 63 29.11 -31.08 -0.37
C PRO A 63 28.86 -31.41 -1.84
N PHE A 64 27.60 -31.47 -2.24
CA PHE A 64 27.22 -31.45 -3.65
C PHE A 64 27.69 -30.16 -4.32
N ASN A 65 27.96 -30.23 -5.64
CA ASN A 65 28.36 -29.04 -6.38
C ASN A 65 27.25 -28.42 -7.24
N THR A 66 26.07 -29.01 -7.26
CA THR A 66 24.91 -28.48 -8.01
C THR A 66 23.61 -28.57 -7.20
N LEU A 67 22.67 -27.64 -7.45
CA LEU A 67 21.33 -27.69 -6.89
C LEU A 67 20.55 -28.94 -7.33
N ALA A 68 20.73 -29.39 -8.56
CA ALA A 68 20.09 -30.60 -9.10
C ALA A 68 20.46 -31.87 -8.31
N GLN A 69 21.71 -31.99 -7.89
CA GLN A 69 22.14 -33.15 -7.09
C GLN A 69 21.49 -33.17 -5.72
N VAL A 70 21.45 -32.03 -5.02
CA VAL A 70 20.83 -31.97 -3.71
C VAL A 70 19.30 -32.12 -3.80
N GLN A 71 18.66 -31.58 -4.83
CA GLN A 71 17.25 -31.79 -5.10
C GLN A 71 16.90 -33.27 -5.32
N GLN A 72 17.74 -33.98 -6.05
CA GLN A 72 17.54 -35.40 -6.28
C GLN A 72 17.76 -36.26 -5.02
N ALA A 73 18.80 -35.97 -4.25
CA ALA A 73 19.19 -36.74 -3.08
C ALA A 73 18.31 -36.52 -1.86
N SER A 74 17.85 -35.27 -1.64
CA SER A 74 17.09 -34.90 -0.45
C SER A 74 15.66 -35.44 -0.48
N GLY A 75 15.10 -35.74 0.72
CA GLY A 75 13.73 -36.14 0.95
C GLY A 75 12.87 -35.01 1.55
N SER A 76 11.58 -35.29 1.71
CA SER A 76 10.68 -34.38 2.45
C SER A 76 11.16 -34.20 3.88
N GLY A 77 11.04 -32.97 4.40
CA GLY A 77 11.46 -32.62 5.76
C GLY A 77 12.98 -32.38 5.91
N ASP A 78 13.80 -32.64 4.90
CA ASP A 78 15.25 -32.43 4.97
C ASP A 78 15.65 -30.95 5.00
N ILE A 79 16.84 -30.69 5.56
CA ILE A 79 17.44 -29.35 5.58
C ILE A 79 18.55 -29.29 4.51
N ILE A 80 18.43 -28.33 3.60
CA ILE A 80 19.42 -28.08 2.55
C ILE A 80 20.20 -26.82 2.91
N ILE A 81 21.50 -26.95 3.05
CA ILE A 81 22.40 -25.86 3.44
C ILE A 81 23.23 -25.42 2.24
N VAL A 82 23.03 -24.21 1.79
CA VAL A 82 23.87 -23.56 0.78
C VAL A 82 25.11 -22.99 1.47
N VAL A 83 26.26 -23.60 1.18
CA VAL A 83 27.54 -23.17 1.79
C VAL A 83 28.00 -21.85 1.18
N PRO A 84 28.39 -20.86 2.01
CA PRO A 84 28.88 -19.59 1.50
C PRO A 84 30.09 -19.74 0.58
N SER A 85 30.08 -19.08 -0.55
CA SER A 85 31.18 -19.04 -1.51
C SER A 85 31.71 -17.61 -1.68
N PRO A 86 33.01 -17.43 -1.97
CA PRO A 86 33.58 -16.13 -2.28
C PRO A 86 32.79 -15.42 -3.38
N VAL A 87 32.66 -14.11 -3.31
CA VAL A 87 31.89 -13.33 -4.30
C VAL A 87 32.46 -13.42 -5.72
N SER A 88 33.70 -13.82 -5.86
CA SER A 88 34.35 -14.10 -7.16
C SER A 88 33.95 -15.43 -7.80
N VAL A 89 33.34 -16.35 -7.06
CA VAL A 89 32.84 -17.63 -7.57
C VAL A 89 31.41 -17.41 -8.08
N PRO A 90 31.01 -17.94 -9.24
CA PRO A 90 29.61 -17.87 -9.69
C PRO A 90 28.64 -18.46 -8.65
N PRO A 91 27.38 -17.97 -8.57
CA PRO A 91 26.38 -18.62 -7.73
C PRO A 91 26.05 -20.04 -8.24
N LEU A 92 25.46 -20.86 -7.38
CA LEU A 92 24.88 -22.13 -7.80
C LEU A 92 23.69 -21.83 -8.72
N ASP A 93 23.72 -22.39 -9.95
CA ASP A 93 22.74 -22.12 -11.01
C ASP A 93 21.82 -23.33 -11.24
N GLY A 94 20.65 -23.07 -11.85
CA GLY A 94 19.66 -24.05 -12.26
C GLY A 94 18.41 -24.15 -11.38
N GLY A 95 18.35 -23.33 -10.31
CA GLY A 95 17.22 -23.31 -9.39
C GLY A 95 17.04 -24.60 -8.59
N ILE A 96 16.08 -24.59 -7.67
CA ILE A 96 15.72 -25.76 -6.86
C ILE A 96 14.21 -25.80 -6.61
N ALA A 97 13.58 -26.97 -6.81
CA ALA A 97 12.22 -27.24 -6.39
C ALA A 97 12.25 -28.00 -5.04
N LEU A 98 11.68 -27.39 -4.03
CA LEU A 98 11.62 -27.97 -2.69
C LEU A 98 10.55 -29.08 -2.62
N LYS A 99 10.70 -29.97 -1.68
CA LYS A 99 9.72 -30.99 -1.30
C LYS A 99 9.08 -30.60 0.02
N SER A 100 7.90 -31.11 0.29
CA SER A 100 7.14 -30.77 1.51
C SER A 100 7.99 -30.91 2.79
N GLY A 101 7.93 -29.91 3.64
CA GLY A 101 8.65 -29.81 4.90
C GLY A 101 10.13 -29.47 4.78
N GLN A 102 10.65 -29.26 3.57
CA GLN A 102 12.07 -28.93 3.41
C GLN A 102 12.38 -27.50 3.84
N ARG A 103 13.59 -27.34 4.37
CA ARG A 103 14.17 -26.01 4.65
C ARG A 103 15.40 -25.79 3.77
N LEU A 104 15.41 -24.69 3.04
CA LEU A 104 16.56 -24.23 2.26
C LEU A 104 17.20 -23.04 2.98
N VAL A 105 18.41 -23.27 3.50
CA VAL A 105 19.08 -22.34 4.41
C VAL A 105 20.45 -21.91 3.87
N GLY A 106 20.70 -20.62 3.83
CA GLY A 106 22.04 -20.09 3.60
C GLY A 106 22.92 -20.26 4.85
N GLY A 107 24.03 -20.96 4.71
CA GLY A 107 25.04 -21.09 5.76
C GLY A 107 25.72 -19.76 6.07
N GLY A 108 26.38 -19.66 7.23
CA GLY A 108 27.15 -18.50 7.61
C GLY A 108 26.35 -17.38 8.28
N PRO A 109 26.90 -16.16 8.32
CA PRO A 109 26.24 -15.03 8.97
C PRO A 109 24.99 -14.57 8.20
N ALA A 110 24.11 -13.86 8.89
CA ALA A 110 22.91 -13.28 8.29
C ALA A 110 23.26 -12.35 7.12
N VAL A 111 22.66 -12.60 5.95
CA VAL A 111 22.88 -11.81 4.73
C VAL A 111 22.09 -10.50 4.73
N VAL A 112 21.01 -10.43 5.52
CA VAL A 112 20.19 -9.24 5.71
C VAL A 112 20.24 -8.84 7.18
N LYS A 113 20.52 -7.56 7.44
CA LYS A 113 20.51 -6.99 8.78
C LYS A 113 19.70 -5.69 8.73
N PHE A 114 18.62 -5.64 9.46
CA PHE A 114 17.82 -4.43 9.62
C PHE A 114 18.24 -3.67 10.87
N GLY A 115 18.36 -2.35 10.72
CA GLY A 115 18.32 -1.43 11.84
C GLY A 115 16.89 -1.32 12.39
N ALA A 116 16.72 -0.59 13.48
CA ALA A 116 15.38 -0.26 13.98
C ALA A 116 14.58 0.47 12.90
N PRO A 117 13.24 0.27 12.81
CA PRO A 117 12.41 0.97 11.84
C PRO A 117 12.61 2.47 11.97
N LEU A 118 12.83 3.12 10.83
CA LEU A 118 13.15 4.54 10.78
C LEU A 118 11.86 5.35 10.76
N VAL A 119 11.51 5.92 11.88
CA VAL A 119 10.52 7.00 11.96
C VAL A 119 11.05 8.31 11.38
N THR A 120 12.33 8.41 11.05
CA THR A 120 13.01 9.67 10.70
C THR A 120 13.94 9.61 9.50
N GLY A 121 13.58 8.92 8.43
CA GLY A 121 14.11 9.31 7.12
C GLY A 121 15.49 8.83 6.70
N GLY A 122 15.91 7.62 7.04
CA GLY A 122 17.06 6.97 6.41
C GLY A 122 16.76 5.50 6.12
N PRO A 123 17.20 4.93 5.01
CA PRO A 123 16.95 3.53 4.72
C PRO A 123 17.62 2.65 5.78
N PRO A 124 17.00 1.55 6.22
CA PRO A 124 17.70 0.56 7.02
C PRO A 124 18.92 0.07 6.25
N VAL A 125 20.05 -0.02 6.92
CA VAL A 125 21.27 -0.55 6.30
C VAL A 125 21.07 -2.02 6.05
N VAL A 126 21.26 -2.42 4.82
CA VAL A 126 20.85 -3.73 4.37
C VAL A 126 21.83 -4.34 3.42
N GLY A 127 21.84 -5.64 3.42
CA GLY A 127 22.38 -6.46 2.38
C GLY A 127 23.74 -7.06 2.68
N ALA A 128 24.02 -8.06 1.90
CA ALA A 128 25.25 -8.84 1.93
C ALA A 128 26.49 -8.07 1.49
N SER A 129 26.36 -6.77 1.20
CA SER A 129 27.49 -5.94 0.77
C SER A 129 28.59 -5.89 1.83
N GLY A 130 29.80 -6.28 1.45
CA GLY A 130 30.96 -6.30 2.35
C GLY A 130 31.25 -7.66 2.99
N LEU A 131 30.40 -8.66 2.85
CA LEU A 131 30.74 -10.03 3.26
C LEU A 131 31.63 -10.70 2.19
N PRO A 132 32.73 -11.34 2.59
CA PRO A 132 33.67 -11.95 1.62
C PRO A 132 33.14 -13.23 0.98
N SER A 133 32.17 -13.87 1.59
CA SER A 133 31.54 -15.11 1.13
C SER A 133 30.05 -15.10 1.42
N LEU A 134 29.26 -15.60 0.48
CA LEU A 134 27.80 -15.55 0.51
C LEU A 134 27.18 -16.87 0.05
N PRO A 135 26.05 -17.31 0.65
CA PRO A 135 25.28 -18.45 0.19
C PRO A 135 24.43 -18.03 -1.03
N ARG A 136 25.00 -18.11 -2.24
CA ARG A 136 24.40 -17.58 -3.47
C ARG A 136 23.82 -18.64 -4.36
N ILE A 137 22.57 -18.39 -4.82
CA ILE A 137 21.91 -19.20 -5.83
C ILE A 137 21.32 -18.31 -6.94
N THR A 138 21.06 -18.92 -8.08
CA THR A 138 20.38 -18.30 -9.23
C THR A 138 19.67 -19.36 -10.08
N ASN A 139 18.91 -18.90 -11.05
CA ASN A 139 18.43 -19.71 -12.17
C ASN A 139 18.44 -18.84 -13.43
N THR A 140 19.49 -18.96 -14.24
CA THR A 140 19.70 -18.11 -15.42
C THR A 140 18.92 -18.57 -16.65
N THR A 141 18.16 -19.65 -16.58
CA THR A 141 17.45 -20.25 -17.71
C THR A 141 16.04 -20.70 -17.35
N ALA A 142 15.13 -20.68 -18.32
CA ALA A 142 13.81 -21.30 -18.20
C ALA A 142 13.83 -22.84 -18.33
N ALA A 143 14.98 -23.46 -18.61
CA ALA A 143 15.07 -24.92 -18.85
C ALA A 143 14.82 -25.75 -17.56
N SER A 144 14.98 -25.14 -16.38
CA SER A 144 14.71 -25.77 -15.09
C SER A 144 13.83 -24.85 -14.24
N ASN A 145 12.95 -25.45 -13.44
CA ASN A 145 12.07 -24.75 -12.50
C ASN A 145 11.41 -23.49 -13.11
N SER A 146 11.06 -23.52 -14.38
CA SER A 146 10.47 -22.41 -15.14
C SER A 146 11.22 -21.07 -15.03
N GLY A 147 12.51 -21.11 -14.62
CA GLY A 147 13.35 -19.93 -14.45
C GLY A 147 13.31 -19.29 -13.05
N ASP A 148 12.53 -19.83 -12.11
CA ASP A 148 12.57 -19.42 -10.70
C ASP A 148 13.78 -20.02 -9.99
N ALA A 149 14.39 -19.27 -9.09
CA ALA A 149 15.53 -19.79 -8.34
C ALA A 149 15.10 -20.79 -7.26
N VAL A 150 13.95 -20.57 -6.63
CA VAL A 150 13.35 -21.49 -5.66
C VAL A 150 11.87 -21.67 -5.97
N THR A 151 11.44 -22.94 -6.10
CA THR A 151 10.02 -23.30 -6.13
C THR A 151 9.64 -23.94 -4.80
N LEU A 152 8.61 -23.39 -4.15
CA LEU A 152 8.13 -23.83 -2.84
C LEU A 152 7.23 -25.06 -2.94
N ALA A 153 7.13 -25.79 -1.85
CA ALA A 153 6.12 -26.82 -1.59
C ALA A 153 5.52 -26.60 -0.19
N ASP A 154 4.66 -27.50 0.26
CA ASP A 154 4.04 -27.42 1.57
C ASP A 154 5.06 -27.43 2.71
N ASP A 155 4.82 -26.63 3.73
CA ASP A 155 5.62 -26.54 4.96
C ASP A 155 7.10 -26.22 4.71
N THR A 156 7.39 -25.38 3.72
CA THR A 156 8.77 -25.04 3.35
C THR A 156 9.23 -23.70 3.90
N ASP A 157 10.52 -23.67 4.29
CA ASP A 157 11.24 -22.47 4.70
C ASP A 157 12.37 -22.13 3.74
N VAL A 158 12.48 -20.85 3.35
CA VAL A 158 13.62 -20.30 2.58
C VAL A 158 14.23 -19.15 3.36
N GLU A 159 15.46 -19.34 3.81
CA GLU A 159 16.06 -18.35 4.70
C GLU A 159 17.57 -18.09 4.45
N ASN A 160 17.97 -16.84 4.68
CA ASN A 160 19.37 -16.40 4.70
C ASN A 160 20.14 -16.62 3.38
N LEU A 161 19.48 -16.50 2.24
CA LEU A 161 20.08 -16.68 0.91
C LEU A 161 20.30 -15.35 0.21
N VAL A 162 21.28 -15.33 -0.68
CA VAL A 162 21.44 -14.30 -1.72
C VAL A 162 20.99 -14.91 -3.05
N ILE A 163 19.90 -14.41 -3.61
CA ILE A 163 19.34 -14.84 -4.89
C ILE A 163 19.51 -13.71 -5.89
N THR A 164 20.30 -13.97 -6.94
CA THR A 164 20.66 -12.93 -7.89
C THR A 164 20.35 -13.31 -9.32
N ARG A 165 19.74 -12.38 -10.07
CA ARG A 165 19.51 -12.46 -11.51
C ARG A 165 18.85 -13.77 -12.00
N PRO A 166 17.81 -14.27 -11.34
CA PRO A 166 17.06 -15.39 -11.89
C PRO A 166 16.37 -14.99 -13.19
N HIS A 167 16.14 -15.97 -14.06
CA HIS A 167 15.45 -15.77 -15.32
C HIS A 167 14.02 -15.25 -15.11
N ARG A 168 13.32 -15.77 -14.09
CA ARG A 168 11.99 -15.36 -13.67
C ARG A 168 12.01 -14.85 -12.21
N GLY A 169 11.29 -15.45 -11.27
CA GLY A 169 11.25 -15.02 -9.87
C GLY A 169 12.43 -15.52 -9.04
N ALA A 170 12.68 -14.89 -7.92
CA ALA A 170 13.59 -15.45 -6.94
C ALA A 170 12.93 -16.62 -6.21
N ILE A 171 11.67 -16.46 -5.77
CA ILE A 171 10.94 -17.49 -5.01
C ILE A 171 9.50 -17.55 -5.54
N TYR A 172 9.05 -18.75 -5.90
CA TYR A 172 7.69 -18.99 -6.38
C TYR A 172 7.02 -20.13 -5.63
N GLY A 173 5.76 -19.92 -5.23
CA GLY A 173 4.90 -20.93 -4.63
C GLY A 173 3.53 -20.97 -5.31
N GLN A 174 3.10 -22.16 -5.73
CA GLN A 174 1.76 -22.40 -6.24
C GLN A 174 1.04 -23.41 -5.36
N ASP A 175 -0.10 -23.03 -4.79
CA ASP A 175 -0.89 -23.85 -3.88
C ASP A 175 -0.08 -24.47 -2.71
N ALA A 176 1.04 -23.84 -2.35
CA ALA A 176 1.91 -24.29 -1.27
C ALA A 176 1.32 -23.86 0.09
N VAL A 177 1.24 -24.78 1.03
CA VAL A 177 0.66 -24.58 2.35
C VAL A 177 1.76 -24.37 3.40
N GLY A 178 1.62 -23.37 4.27
CA GLY A 178 2.51 -23.19 5.43
C GLY A 178 3.91 -22.72 5.08
N VAL A 179 4.05 -21.73 4.17
CA VAL A 179 5.37 -21.30 3.66
C VAL A 179 5.96 -20.14 4.45
N THR A 180 7.29 -20.17 4.64
CA THR A 180 8.06 -19.09 5.26
C THR A 180 9.22 -18.66 4.36
N VAL A 181 9.32 -17.34 4.11
CA VAL A 181 10.42 -16.72 3.35
C VAL A 181 11.01 -15.60 4.19
N ARG A 182 12.27 -15.76 4.63
CA ARG A 182 12.82 -14.77 5.57
C ARG A 182 14.33 -14.51 5.43
N GLY A 183 14.71 -13.25 5.64
CA GLY A 183 16.11 -12.87 5.75
C GLY A 183 16.91 -13.04 4.47
N ASN A 184 16.26 -13.00 3.30
CA ASN A 184 16.91 -13.20 2.01
C ASN A 184 17.24 -11.85 1.34
N ASP A 185 18.32 -11.82 0.59
CA ASP A 185 18.74 -10.72 -0.29
C ASP A 185 18.43 -11.12 -1.73
N LEU A 186 17.41 -10.46 -2.34
CA LEU A 186 16.82 -10.83 -3.62
C LEU A 186 17.01 -9.71 -4.64
N SER A 187 17.78 -9.97 -5.72
CA SER A 187 18.12 -8.90 -6.66
C SER A 187 18.17 -9.33 -8.12
N GLY A 188 17.95 -8.37 -9.01
CA GLY A 188 18.08 -8.56 -10.46
C GLY A 188 17.11 -9.57 -11.07
N PHE A 189 15.99 -9.86 -10.41
CA PHE A 189 15.00 -10.85 -10.83
C PHE A 189 14.22 -10.42 -12.07
N ASN A 190 13.56 -11.41 -12.68
CA ASN A 190 12.75 -11.31 -13.89
C ASN A 190 13.55 -10.77 -15.10
N THR A 191 14.71 -11.35 -15.34
CA THR A 191 15.54 -10.98 -16.50
C THR A 191 14.89 -11.35 -17.84
N SER A 192 13.89 -12.23 -17.84
CA SER A 192 13.12 -12.61 -19.02
C SER A 192 12.02 -11.61 -19.40
N GLY A 193 11.65 -10.70 -18.51
CA GLY A 193 10.49 -9.84 -18.70
C GLY A 193 9.16 -10.60 -18.70
N THR A 194 9.06 -11.68 -17.94
CA THR A 194 7.81 -12.46 -17.82
C THR A 194 6.74 -11.63 -17.12
N VAL A 195 5.53 -11.65 -17.68
CA VAL A 195 4.34 -11.06 -17.05
C VAL A 195 3.88 -11.96 -15.91
N GLY A 196 3.70 -11.39 -14.73
CA GLY A 196 3.24 -12.10 -13.54
C GLY A 196 1.73 -12.32 -13.56
N PHE A 197 0.99 -11.25 -13.75
CA PHE A 197 -0.47 -11.30 -13.86
C PHE A 197 -0.98 -10.13 -14.71
N VAL A 198 -2.26 -10.19 -15.04
CA VAL A 198 -2.97 -9.12 -15.70
C VAL A 198 -4.08 -8.68 -14.76
N VAL A 199 -4.08 -7.41 -14.35
CA VAL A 199 -5.21 -6.85 -13.60
C VAL A 199 -6.44 -6.99 -14.49
N GLN A 200 -7.50 -7.62 -14.00
CA GLN A 200 -8.72 -7.85 -14.75
C GLN A 200 -9.26 -6.51 -15.25
N PRO A 201 -9.55 -6.38 -16.54
CA PRO A 201 -10.13 -5.16 -17.06
C PRO A 201 -11.51 -4.99 -16.44
N PHE A 202 -11.77 -3.85 -15.84
CA PHE A 202 -13.15 -3.39 -15.75
C PHE A 202 -13.62 -2.99 -17.16
N ASP A 203 -14.93 -3.00 -17.38
CA ASP A 203 -15.51 -2.77 -18.71
C ASP A 203 -15.20 -1.35 -19.22
N LEU A 204 -14.17 -1.25 -20.06
CA LEU A 204 -13.75 0.01 -20.67
C LEU A 204 -14.69 0.51 -21.76
N ALA A 205 -15.67 -0.27 -22.20
CA ALA A 205 -16.64 0.18 -23.20
C ALA A 205 -17.41 1.42 -22.71
N THR A 206 -17.34 1.71 -21.43
CA THR A 206 -18.06 2.78 -20.75
C THR A 206 -17.16 3.88 -20.19
N PHE A 207 -15.85 3.73 -20.30
CA PHE A 207 -14.87 4.67 -19.77
C PHE A 207 -14.73 5.91 -20.66
N THR A 208 -14.83 7.12 -20.09
CA THR A 208 -14.58 8.37 -20.79
C THR A 208 -13.12 8.81 -20.58
N PRO A 209 -12.27 8.85 -21.61
CA PRO A 209 -10.90 9.33 -21.47
C PRO A 209 -10.87 10.77 -20.98
N GLY A 210 -10.07 11.07 -19.98
CA GLY A 210 -9.82 12.45 -19.52
C GLY A 210 -10.13 12.70 -18.04
N VAL A 211 -10.65 11.74 -17.34
CA VAL A 211 -10.79 11.76 -15.87
C VAL A 211 -9.80 10.75 -15.31
N GLY A 212 -8.59 11.15 -15.13
CA GLY A 212 -7.48 10.66 -14.34
C GLY A 212 -7.34 9.18 -13.94
N ILE A 213 -7.94 8.24 -14.65
CA ILE A 213 -7.90 6.84 -14.26
C ILE A 213 -6.98 6.07 -15.21
N GLU A 214 -5.87 5.63 -14.70
CA GLU A 214 -4.83 4.95 -15.44
C GLU A 214 -5.00 3.44 -15.59
N VAL A 215 -6.06 2.83 -15.13
CA VAL A 215 -6.27 1.40 -15.33
C VAL A 215 -6.70 1.13 -16.77
N ALA A 216 -5.72 1.17 -17.65
CA ALA A 216 -5.90 0.69 -19.01
C ALA A 216 -6.24 -0.81 -18.99
N THR A 217 -7.09 -1.26 -19.91
CA THR A 217 -7.36 -2.68 -20.16
C THR A 217 -6.08 -3.47 -20.18
N GLY A 218 -5.97 -4.43 -19.29
CA GLY A 218 -4.88 -5.37 -19.29
C GLY A 218 -3.55 -4.79 -18.79
N VAL A 219 -3.56 -4.04 -17.69
CA VAL A 219 -2.34 -3.71 -16.95
C VAL A 219 -1.61 -5.02 -16.65
N ARG A 220 -0.42 -5.16 -17.22
CA ARG A 220 0.42 -6.35 -17.07
C ARG A 220 1.46 -6.05 -16.00
N ALA A 221 1.27 -6.61 -14.81
CA ALA A 221 2.27 -6.58 -13.76
C ALA A 221 3.45 -7.52 -14.06
N GLY A 222 4.61 -7.22 -13.52
CA GLY A 222 5.79 -8.05 -13.70
C GLY A 222 5.75 -9.32 -12.86
N TRP A 223 6.60 -10.30 -13.17
CA TRP A 223 6.77 -11.45 -12.29
C TRP A 223 7.57 -11.05 -11.05
N ALA A 224 7.02 -11.28 -9.87
CA ALA A 224 7.60 -10.79 -8.62
C ALA A 224 8.89 -11.52 -8.20
N ALA A 225 9.67 -10.84 -7.35
CA ALA A 225 10.78 -11.50 -6.65
C ALA A 225 10.28 -12.66 -5.77
N ILE A 226 9.17 -12.41 -5.04
CA ILE A 226 8.47 -13.45 -4.27
C ILE A 226 7.02 -13.47 -4.76
N LEU A 227 6.61 -14.57 -5.37
CA LEU A 227 5.25 -14.76 -5.86
C LEU A 227 4.62 -15.99 -5.23
N ILE A 228 3.50 -15.80 -4.53
CA ILE A 228 2.71 -16.88 -3.94
C ILE A 228 1.31 -16.86 -4.55
N ASP A 229 1.03 -17.89 -5.35
CA ASP A 229 -0.28 -18.13 -5.96
C ASP A 229 -1.03 -19.20 -5.20
N THR A 230 -2.25 -18.92 -4.78
CA THR A 230 -3.09 -19.88 -4.06
C THR A 230 -4.46 -19.94 -4.71
N ALA A 231 -4.80 -21.07 -5.29
CA ALA A 231 -6.06 -21.22 -6.04
C ALA A 231 -7.15 -21.97 -5.26
N ASN A 232 -6.82 -23.13 -4.67
CA ASN A 232 -7.83 -24.05 -4.15
C ASN A 232 -7.51 -24.59 -2.75
N VAL A 233 -6.53 -24.03 -2.06
CA VAL A 233 -6.08 -24.50 -0.75
C VAL A 233 -6.22 -23.41 0.31
N SER A 234 -6.32 -23.83 1.56
CA SER A 234 -6.15 -22.93 2.70
C SER A 234 -4.70 -22.93 3.14
N THR A 235 -4.09 -21.76 3.28
CA THR A 235 -2.68 -21.65 3.58
C THR A 235 -2.36 -20.50 4.50
N SER A 236 -1.17 -20.57 5.13
CA SER A 236 -0.53 -19.45 5.80
C SER A 236 0.79 -19.12 5.10
N VAL A 237 1.04 -17.84 4.88
CA VAL A 237 2.23 -17.31 4.20
C VAL A 237 2.92 -16.32 5.14
N SER A 238 4.20 -16.50 5.38
CA SER A 238 5.03 -15.56 6.13
C SER A 238 6.22 -15.10 5.30
N VAL A 239 6.28 -13.80 5.01
CA VAL A 239 7.38 -13.16 4.26
C VAL A 239 7.98 -12.07 5.13
N SER A 240 9.20 -12.28 5.64
CA SER A 240 9.74 -11.35 6.62
C SER A 240 11.23 -11.07 6.48
N ASN A 241 11.63 -9.84 6.79
CA ASN A 241 13.04 -9.45 6.83
C ASN A 241 13.79 -9.71 5.52
N ASN A 242 13.14 -9.63 4.38
CA ASN A 242 13.80 -9.76 3.08
C ASN A 242 14.22 -8.38 2.55
N TYR A 243 15.33 -8.37 1.82
CA TYR A 243 15.77 -7.24 1.02
C TYR A 243 15.54 -7.54 -0.45
N VAL A 244 14.59 -6.84 -1.05
CA VAL A 244 14.19 -6.98 -2.44
C VAL A 244 14.63 -5.75 -3.20
N HIS A 245 15.54 -5.91 -4.18
CA HIS A 245 16.12 -4.75 -4.81
C HIS A 245 16.63 -4.99 -6.24
N ASP A 246 16.87 -3.87 -6.94
CA ASP A 246 17.43 -3.88 -8.30
C ASP A 246 16.68 -4.85 -9.25
N GLY A 247 15.34 -4.91 -9.15
CA GLY A 247 14.50 -5.70 -10.05
C GLY A 247 14.67 -5.25 -11.50
N VAL A 248 14.77 -6.21 -12.44
CA VAL A 248 14.98 -5.88 -13.88
C VAL A 248 13.66 -5.59 -14.59
N CYS A 249 12.60 -6.34 -14.24
CA CYS A 249 11.30 -6.24 -14.89
C CYS A 249 10.23 -6.91 -14.03
N GLY A 250 10.04 -6.46 -12.78
CA GLY A 250 9.13 -7.21 -11.94
C GLY A 250 8.82 -6.55 -10.62
N ASP A 251 7.82 -7.13 -9.99
CA ASP A 251 7.25 -6.71 -8.74
C ASP A 251 8.10 -7.19 -7.56
N GLY A 252 7.89 -6.62 -6.39
CA GLY A 252 8.60 -7.03 -5.19
C GLY A 252 8.03 -8.31 -4.59
N ILE A 253 6.87 -8.22 -3.96
CA ILE A 253 6.19 -9.34 -3.26
C ILE A 253 4.74 -9.37 -3.70
N ASP A 254 4.32 -10.47 -4.34
CA ASP A 254 2.93 -10.70 -4.74
C ASP A 254 2.33 -11.89 -4.00
N ILE A 255 1.18 -11.67 -3.38
CA ILE A 255 0.38 -12.72 -2.75
C ILE A 255 -1.01 -12.72 -3.40
N ARG A 256 -1.37 -13.84 -4.04
CA ARG A 256 -2.62 -13.92 -4.78
C ARG A 256 -3.49 -15.08 -4.35
N GLY A 257 -4.74 -14.79 -4.06
CA GLY A 257 -5.81 -15.77 -3.85
C GLY A 257 -6.71 -15.86 -5.07
N MET A 258 -6.90 -17.07 -5.59
CA MET A 258 -7.74 -17.32 -6.75
C MET A 258 -8.78 -18.42 -6.45
N ASN A 259 -9.83 -18.47 -7.21
CA ASN A 259 -10.91 -19.47 -7.10
C ASN A 259 -11.56 -19.51 -5.70
N ILE A 260 -11.13 -20.42 -4.82
CA ILE A 260 -11.69 -20.64 -3.47
C ILE A 260 -10.62 -20.67 -2.38
N GLY A 261 -9.40 -20.19 -2.64
CA GLY A 261 -8.31 -20.15 -1.65
C GLY A 261 -8.69 -19.36 -0.40
N ASP A 262 -8.26 -19.81 0.78
CA ASP A 262 -8.36 -19.07 2.06
C ASP A 262 -6.95 -18.85 2.61
N ILE A 263 -6.48 -17.61 2.58
CA ILE A 263 -5.07 -17.29 2.78
C ILE A 263 -4.91 -16.37 3.98
N GLY A 264 -4.09 -16.81 4.95
CA GLY A 264 -3.55 -15.96 6.00
C GLY A 264 -2.16 -15.46 5.63
N VAL A 265 -1.92 -14.17 5.63
CA VAL A 265 -0.66 -13.55 5.16
C VAL A 265 -0.04 -12.68 6.22
N LEU A 266 1.26 -12.85 6.41
CA LEU A 266 2.08 -11.99 7.25
C LEU A 266 3.29 -11.50 6.45
N VAL A 267 3.33 -10.22 6.09
CA VAL A 267 4.45 -9.58 5.38
C VAL A 267 5.07 -8.54 6.29
N THR A 268 6.25 -8.80 6.85
CA THR A 268 6.80 -7.95 7.91
C THR A 268 8.24 -7.58 7.72
N TYR A 269 8.57 -6.32 7.99
CA TYR A 269 9.95 -5.81 8.02
C TYR A 269 10.73 -6.08 6.72
N ASN A 270 10.07 -6.12 5.58
CA ASN A 270 10.76 -6.21 4.30
C ASN A 270 11.19 -4.81 3.83
N PHE A 271 12.31 -4.75 3.14
CA PHE A 271 12.76 -3.54 2.47
C PHE A 271 12.79 -3.76 0.96
N ILE A 272 12.05 -2.92 0.23
CA ILE A 272 11.87 -3.03 -1.22
C ILE A 272 12.34 -1.73 -1.87
N THR A 273 13.26 -1.85 -2.82
CA THR A 273 13.84 -0.67 -3.48
C THR A 273 14.32 -0.95 -4.89
N LYS A 274 14.36 0.09 -5.73
CA LYS A 274 14.91 0.04 -7.09
C LYS A 274 14.28 -1.03 -7.99
N LEU A 275 12.98 -1.20 -7.90
CA LEU A 275 12.22 -1.97 -8.88
C LEU A 275 12.16 -1.19 -10.19
N VAL A 276 12.23 -1.90 -11.32
CA VAL A 276 12.26 -1.29 -12.66
C VAL A 276 11.18 -1.91 -13.54
N GLN A 277 10.46 -1.06 -14.26
CA GLN A 277 9.52 -1.47 -15.31
C GLN A 277 10.26 -1.68 -16.63
N CYS A 278 9.94 -2.77 -17.33
CA CYS A 278 10.45 -3.05 -18.67
C CYS A 278 9.32 -2.98 -19.72
N GLN A 279 9.67 -3.13 -21.01
CA GLN A 279 8.71 -2.99 -22.11
C GLN A 279 7.59 -4.06 -22.13
N SER A 280 7.81 -5.23 -21.53
CA SER A 280 6.83 -6.31 -21.54
C SER A 280 5.74 -6.16 -20.48
N VAL A 281 5.97 -5.33 -19.48
CA VAL A 281 5.03 -5.02 -18.40
C VAL A 281 4.57 -3.58 -18.46
N SER A 282 3.36 -3.31 -18.05
CA SER A 282 2.76 -1.97 -18.05
C SER A 282 2.69 -1.33 -16.67
N ALA A 283 2.89 -2.12 -15.61
CA ALA A 283 3.00 -1.65 -14.24
C ALA A 283 3.95 -2.53 -13.44
N ILE A 284 4.46 -2.00 -12.34
CA ILE A 284 5.23 -2.73 -11.33
C ILE A 284 4.67 -2.41 -9.95
N GLN A 285 4.79 -3.36 -9.02
CA GLN A 285 4.24 -3.24 -7.69
C GLN A 285 5.27 -3.58 -6.63
N GLY A 286 5.24 -2.85 -5.52
CA GLY A 286 6.14 -3.12 -4.40
C GLY A 286 5.68 -4.34 -3.60
N ILE A 287 4.54 -4.22 -2.92
CA ILE A 287 3.83 -5.32 -2.28
C ILE A 287 2.41 -5.35 -2.84
N SER A 288 1.98 -6.49 -3.31
CA SER A 288 0.67 -6.69 -3.90
C SER A 288 -0.09 -7.80 -3.20
N THR A 289 -1.35 -7.53 -2.89
CA THR A 289 -2.31 -8.50 -2.35
C THR A 289 -3.53 -8.54 -3.23
N GLN A 290 -3.90 -9.73 -3.73
CA GLN A 290 -4.97 -9.86 -4.69
C GLN A 290 -5.88 -11.05 -4.39
N VAL A 291 -7.16 -10.89 -4.64
CA VAL A 291 -8.15 -11.97 -4.56
C VAL A 291 -9.08 -11.93 -5.75
N THR A 292 -9.33 -13.11 -6.33
CA THR A 292 -10.30 -13.32 -7.41
C THR A 292 -11.15 -14.55 -7.13
N GLY A 293 -12.20 -14.75 -7.90
CA GLY A 293 -13.14 -15.84 -7.67
C GLY A 293 -13.91 -15.64 -6.36
N ALA A 294 -14.01 -16.67 -5.56
CA ALA A 294 -14.59 -16.64 -4.21
C ALA A 294 -13.51 -16.81 -3.12
N SER A 295 -12.26 -16.48 -3.42
CA SER A 295 -11.15 -16.60 -2.48
C SER A 295 -11.24 -15.58 -1.34
N ARG A 296 -10.53 -15.89 -0.26
CA ARG A 296 -10.41 -15.03 0.92
C ARG A 296 -8.95 -14.80 1.26
N LEU A 297 -8.61 -13.53 1.51
CA LEU A 297 -7.27 -13.18 1.97
C LEU A 297 -7.38 -12.32 3.23
N ARG A 298 -6.64 -12.72 4.24
CA ARG A 298 -6.43 -11.96 5.47
C ARG A 298 -4.95 -11.65 5.59
N ALA A 299 -4.58 -10.39 5.33
CA ALA A 299 -3.19 -9.96 5.32
C ALA A 299 -2.88 -9.02 6.49
N THR A 300 -1.67 -9.14 6.99
CA THR A 300 -1.04 -8.14 7.86
C THR A 300 0.30 -7.75 7.26
N LEU A 301 0.41 -6.50 6.86
CA LEU A 301 1.64 -5.85 6.40
C LEU A 301 2.15 -4.96 7.53
N PHE A 302 3.27 -5.33 8.14
CA PHE A 302 3.77 -4.60 9.31
C PHE A 302 5.23 -4.20 9.16
N GLY A 303 5.52 -2.91 9.36
CA GLY A 303 6.88 -2.40 9.41
C GLY A 303 7.68 -2.53 8.12
N ASN A 304 7.02 -2.69 6.96
CA ASN A 304 7.70 -2.74 5.68
C ASN A 304 8.14 -1.34 5.26
N THR A 305 9.25 -1.26 4.56
CA THR A 305 9.77 -0.01 4.01
C THR A 305 9.93 -0.14 2.51
N GLN A 306 9.43 0.83 1.78
CA GLN A 306 9.61 0.96 0.35
C GLN A 306 10.26 2.30 0.03
N ALA A 307 11.32 2.27 -0.79
CA ALA A 307 12.04 3.49 -1.13
C ALA A 307 12.61 3.42 -2.55
N ASP A 308 12.63 4.56 -3.24
CA ASP A 308 13.31 4.72 -4.54
C ASP A 308 12.93 3.64 -5.58
N ASN A 309 11.67 3.22 -5.58
CA ASN A 309 11.14 2.30 -6.57
C ASN A 309 10.63 3.05 -7.81
N GLY A 310 10.67 2.37 -8.96
CA GLY A 310 10.27 2.92 -10.24
C GLY A 310 11.44 3.47 -11.05
N SER A 311 11.17 3.77 -12.31
CA SER A 311 12.07 4.44 -13.23
C SER A 311 11.33 5.57 -13.93
N PRO A 312 12.01 6.56 -14.55
CA PRO A 312 11.31 7.61 -15.29
C PRO A 312 10.31 7.04 -16.29
N GLY A 313 9.05 7.41 -16.20
CA GLY A 313 7.96 6.91 -17.03
C GLY A 313 7.39 5.55 -16.62
N ALA A 314 7.78 5.00 -15.47
CA ALA A 314 7.18 3.80 -14.93
C ALA A 314 5.79 4.08 -14.35
N ASN A 315 4.88 3.12 -14.50
CA ASN A 315 3.68 3.00 -13.70
C ASN A 315 4.00 2.10 -12.50
N MET A 316 3.87 2.63 -11.30
CA MET A 316 4.32 1.95 -10.09
C MET A 316 3.38 2.19 -8.92
N ASP A 317 2.87 1.09 -8.34
CA ASP A 317 2.12 1.11 -7.09
C ASP A 317 2.98 0.47 -6.00
N ARG A 318 3.24 1.18 -4.93
CA ARG A 318 4.08 0.63 -3.86
C ARG A 318 3.36 -0.38 -3.02
N LEU A 319 2.13 -0.07 -2.65
CA LEU A 319 1.20 -1.02 -2.04
C LEU A 319 0.00 -1.16 -2.98
N PHE A 320 -0.25 -2.36 -3.48
CA PHE A 320 -1.35 -2.63 -4.39
C PHE A 320 -2.32 -3.66 -3.81
N VAL A 321 -3.59 -3.31 -3.77
CA VAL A 321 -4.66 -4.14 -3.23
C VAL A 321 -5.74 -4.31 -4.29
N ASN A 322 -5.97 -5.54 -4.74
CA ASN A 322 -6.95 -5.80 -5.78
C ASN A 322 -7.91 -6.95 -5.45
N PRO A 323 -9.01 -6.69 -4.75
CA PRO A 323 -10.11 -7.64 -4.68
C PRO A 323 -10.98 -7.55 -5.94
N ALA A 324 -11.27 -8.70 -6.53
CA ALA A 324 -12.08 -8.80 -7.74
C ALA A 324 -13.12 -9.92 -7.65
N GLU A 325 -14.11 -9.90 -8.52
CA GLU A 325 -15.20 -10.88 -8.64
C GLU A 325 -15.98 -11.00 -7.32
N ALA A 326 -15.98 -12.17 -6.67
CA ALA A 326 -16.61 -12.39 -5.35
C ALA A 326 -15.57 -12.52 -4.23
N GLY A 327 -14.35 -12.06 -4.45
CA GLY A 327 -13.25 -12.13 -3.50
C GLY A 327 -13.54 -11.35 -2.22
N THR A 328 -12.99 -11.85 -1.12
CA THR A 328 -13.04 -11.17 0.17
C THR A 328 -11.63 -10.88 0.65
N LEU A 329 -11.33 -9.61 0.91
CA LEU A 329 -10.03 -9.18 1.39
C LEU A 329 -10.19 -8.42 2.71
N ILE A 330 -9.42 -8.81 3.71
CA ILE A 330 -9.26 -8.09 4.98
C ILE A 330 -7.78 -7.85 5.18
N GLU A 331 -7.37 -6.59 5.18
CA GLU A 331 -5.97 -6.25 5.26
C GLU A 331 -5.69 -5.20 6.33
N THR A 332 -4.63 -5.42 7.08
CA THR A 332 -4.10 -4.44 8.03
C THR A 332 -2.69 -4.05 7.58
N ILE A 333 -2.49 -2.78 7.32
CA ILE A 333 -1.22 -2.16 6.94
C ILE A 333 -0.81 -1.26 8.10
N ASP A 334 0.21 -1.65 8.84
CA ASP A 334 0.59 -0.96 10.08
C ASP A 334 2.10 -0.68 10.14
N HIS A 335 2.47 0.52 10.57
CA HIS A 335 3.88 0.96 10.64
C HIS A 335 4.66 0.81 9.32
N ASN A 336 3.99 0.91 8.18
CA ASN A 336 4.66 0.89 6.89
C ASN A 336 5.17 2.29 6.52
N VAL A 337 6.30 2.32 5.84
CA VAL A 337 6.96 3.56 5.42
C VAL A 337 7.20 3.50 3.92
N ASP A 338 6.68 4.48 3.23
CA ASP A 338 6.87 4.67 1.81
C ASP A 338 7.46 6.05 1.54
N ILE A 339 8.70 6.08 1.08
CA ILE A 339 9.46 7.30 0.91
C ILE A 339 9.97 7.41 -0.51
N THR A 340 9.70 8.52 -1.15
CA THR A 340 10.32 8.98 -2.40
C THR A 340 10.23 8.01 -3.58
N GLY A 341 9.47 8.37 -4.58
CA GLY A 341 9.53 7.72 -5.88
C GLY A 341 10.51 8.41 -6.80
N ILE A 342 11.41 7.63 -7.39
CA ILE A 342 12.01 8.01 -8.67
C ILE A 342 11.03 7.49 -9.71
N GLY A 343 9.91 8.16 -9.89
CA GLY A 343 8.89 7.64 -10.76
C GLY A 343 8.56 8.54 -11.92
N GLY A 344 7.81 8.00 -12.83
CA GLY A 344 7.10 8.75 -13.86
C GLY A 344 5.83 9.40 -13.30
N ALA A 345 4.96 9.82 -14.19
CA ALA A 345 3.73 10.54 -13.86
C ALA A 345 2.65 9.71 -13.14
N SER A 346 2.87 8.44 -12.89
CA SER A 346 1.91 7.50 -12.31
C SER A 346 2.53 6.63 -11.24
N THR A 347 3.13 7.23 -10.23
CA THR A 347 3.70 6.45 -9.12
C THR A 347 2.90 6.74 -7.86
N ASN A 348 2.16 5.74 -7.40
CA ASN A 348 1.28 5.84 -6.24
C ASN A 348 1.90 5.20 -5.01
N GLY A 349 1.60 5.73 -3.83
CA GLY A 349 2.00 5.13 -2.56
C GLY A 349 1.17 3.90 -2.23
N PHE A 350 -0.13 4.04 -2.39
CA PHE A 350 -1.11 2.98 -2.17
C PHE A 350 -2.18 3.07 -3.24
N GLU A 351 -2.46 1.96 -3.90
CA GLU A 351 -3.55 1.83 -4.84
C GLU A 351 -4.46 0.66 -4.44
N TYR A 352 -5.74 0.93 -4.36
CA TYR A 352 -6.76 0.00 -3.95
C TYR A 352 -7.85 -0.05 -5.01
N ILE A 353 -7.87 -1.12 -5.80
CA ILE A 353 -8.82 -1.29 -6.89
C ILE A 353 -9.75 -2.45 -6.58
N LEU A 354 -11.03 -2.17 -6.45
CA LEU A 354 -12.08 -3.19 -6.46
C LEU A 354 -12.60 -3.31 -7.88
N SER A 355 -12.19 -4.33 -8.56
CA SER A 355 -12.59 -4.54 -9.95
C SER A 355 -13.45 -5.78 -10.12
N ASN A 356 -14.46 -5.66 -10.98
CA ASN A 356 -15.12 -6.81 -11.58
C ASN A 356 -15.95 -7.70 -10.64
N GLY A 357 -17.12 -7.25 -10.20
CA GLY A 357 -18.07 -8.10 -9.46
C GLY A 357 -18.33 -7.67 -8.01
N ASN A 358 -18.82 -8.58 -7.19
CA ASN A 358 -19.28 -8.31 -5.82
C ASN A 358 -18.15 -8.41 -4.76
N ALA A 359 -16.98 -7.90 -5.04
CA ALA A 359 -15.87 -7.95 -4.10
C ALA A 359 -16.23 -7.28 -2.77
N ASN A 360 -15.79 -7.87 -1.67
CA ASN A 360 -15.96 -7.31 -0.34
C ASN A 360 -14.60 -7.09 0.31
N SER A 361 -14.32 -5.88 0.74
CA SER A 361 -13.01 -5.54 1.22
C SER A 361 -13.04 -4.59 2.39
N HIS A 362 -12.11 -4.81 3.31
CA HIS A 362 -11.84 -3.95 4.45
C HIS A 362 -10.33 -3.79 4.60
N VAL A 363 -9.84 -2.60 4.35
CA VAL A 363 -8.42 -2.24 4.50
C VAL A 363 -8.27 -1.23 5.61
N THR A 364 -7.39 -1.52 6.55
CA THR A 364 -6.98 -0.59 7.61
C THR A 364 -5.53 -0.22 7.40
N ILE A 365 -5.25 1.06 7.25
CA ILE A 365 -3.88 1.61 7.26
C ILE A 365 -3.72 2.37 8.56
N SER A 366 -2.74 1.98 9.38
CA SER A 366 -2.47 2.62 10.65
C SER A 366 -0.99 2.94 10.84
N ASN A 367 -0.70 3.99 11.61
CA ASN A 367 0.66 4.39 12.01
C ASN A 367 1.66 4.41 10.83
N SER A 368 1.19 4.70 9.63
CA SER A 368 1.95 4.56 8.38
C SER A 368 2.29 5.92 7.78
N TYR A 369 3.35 5.97 6.98
CA TYR A 369 3.90 7.19 6.45
C TYR A 369 4.16 7.10 4.95
N PHE A 370 3.56 8.02 4.18
CA PHE A 370 3.70 8.14 2.74
C PHE A 370 4.27 9.51 2.38
N ARG A 371 5.31 9.54 1.57
CA ARG A 371 5.98 10.80 1.26
C ARG A 371 6.48 10.89 -0.16
N ASN A 372 6.21 12.04 -0.79
CA ASN A 372 6.79 12.44 -2.07
C ASN A 372 6.56 11.45 -3.22
N ASN A 373 5.36 10.91 -3.34
CA ASN A 373 5.00 10.12 -4.51
C ASN A 373 4.66 11.04 -5.68
N PRO A 374 5.13 10.76 -6.90
CA PRO A 374 4.87 11.60 -8.07
C PRO A 374 3.44 11.57 -8.59
N GLY A 375 2.69 10.51 -8.33
CA GLY A 375 1.25 10.40 -8.58
C GLY A 375 0.46 10.66 -7.30
N ASP A 376 -0.69 9.99 -7.18
CA ASP A 376 -1.49 10.06 -5.98
C ASP A 376 -0.78 9.34 -4.81
N MET A 377 -0.91 9.89 -3.60
CA MET A 377 -0.33 9.22 -2.46
C MET A 377 -1.11 7.97 -2.10
N LEU A 378 -2.42 8.12 -2.06
CA LEU A 378 -3.38 7.05 -1.78
C LEU A 378 -4.49 7.14 -2.82
N GLU A 379 -4.86 6.00 -3.41
CA GLU A 379 -5.98 5.88 -4.34
C GLU A 379 -6.91 4.75 -3.94
N GLU A 380 -8.20 4.97 -4.09
CA GLU A 380 -9.24 3.96 -3.93
C GLU A 380 -10.21 4.02 -5.10
N PHE A 381 -10.25 2.95 -5.91
CA PHE A 381 -11.15 2.83 -7.03
C PHE A 381 -12.09 1.67 -6.86
N ASN A 382 -13.38 1.95 -6.77
CA ASN A 382 -14.42 0.95 -6.67
C ASN A 382 -15.23 0.87 -7.98
N TYR A 383 -14.88 -0.09 -8.83
CA TYR A 383 -15.56 -0.34 -10.11
C TYR A 383 -16.45 -1.58 -10.11
N GLY A 384 -16.41 -2.38 -9.06
CA GLY A 384 -17.15 -3.63 -8.99
C GLY A 384 -18.63 -3.42 -8.75
N ALA A 385 -19.50 -3.96 -9.62
CA ALA A 385 -20.93 -3.90 -9.43
C ALA A 385 -21.35 -4.63 -8.13
N GLY A 386 -22.02 -3.94 -7.22
CA GLY A 386 -22.43 -4.46 -5.93
C GLY A 386 -21.28 -4.65 -4.93
N SER A 387 -20.09 -4.19 -5.25
CA SER A 387 -18.93 -4.29 -4.37
C SER A 387 -19.07 -3.44 -3.12
N ARG A 388 -18.31 -3.81 -2.11
CA ARG A 388 -18.28 -3.14 -0.83
C ARG A 388 -16.85 -2.92 -0.37
N THR A 389 -16.46 -1.67 -0.22
CA THR A 389 -15.15 -1.32 0.32
C THR A 389 -15.26 -0.50 1.58
N THR A 390 -14.31 -0.72 2.48
CA THR A 390 -14.07 0.15 3.65
C THR A 390 -12.58 0.41 3.76
N LEU A 391 -12.20 1.66 3.61
CA LEU A 391 -10.85 2.14 3.88
C LEU A 391 -10.85 2.86 5.23
N VAL A 392 -10.04 2.38 6.16
CA VAL A 392 -9.82 2.98 7.48
C VAL A 392 -8.41 3.53 7.54
N LEU A 393 -8.27 4.81 7.84
CA LEU A 393 -7.01 5.51 8.03
C LEU A 393 -6.93 5.97 9.49
N ASP A 394 -5.96 5.48 10.26
CA ASP A 394 -5.77 5.80 11.66
C ASP A 394 -4.32 6.15 11.96
N ASN A 395 -4.05 7.40 12.34
CA ASN A 395 -2.69 7.90 12.53
C ASN A 395 -1.79 7.73 11.28
N VAL A 396 -2.32 8.08 10.11
CA VAL A 396 -1.62 8.04 8.82
C VAL A 396 -1.09 9.42 8.50
N THR A 397 0.20 9.49 8.13
CA THR A 397 0.81 10.73 7.65
C THR A 397 1.08 10.63 6.15
N VAL A 398 0.53 11.59 5.41
CA VAL A 398 0.79 11.82 3.99
C VAL A 398 1.40 13.21 3.86
N GLU A 399 2.60 13.27 3.30
CA GLU A 399 3.35 14.52 3.20
C GLU A 399 3.96 14.67 1.82
N GLN A 400 3.65 15.77 1.16
CA GLN A 400 4.34 16.17 -0.05
C GLN A 400 5.18 17.42 0.24
N THR A 401 6.49 17.27 0.28
CA THR A 401 7.39 18.41 0.49
C THR A 401 7.70 19.04 -0.85
N THR A 402 7.33 20.32 -1.02
CA THR A 402 7.75 21.11 -2.18
C THR A 402 9.28 21.14 -2.26
N ILE A 403 9.82 20.60 -3.35
CA ILE A 403 11.22 20.82 -3.69
C ILE A 403 11.38 22.31 -4.02
N SER A 404 12.42 22.93 -3.45
CA SER A 404 12.66 24.38 -3.50
C SER A 404 12.48 24.95 -4.91
N GLY A 405 11.48 25.79 -5.10
CA GLY A 405 11.17 26.43 -6.37
C GLY A 405 9.69 26.59 -6.67
N GLY A 406 8.80 26.07 -5.84
CA GLY A 406 7.35 26.31 -5.94
C GLY A 406 6.63 25.57 -7.08
N VAL A 407 7.32 24.70 -7.78
CA VAL A 407 6.74 23.70 -8.68
C VAL A 407 7.50 22.41 -8.40
N PRO A 408 6.83 21.28 -8.11
CA PRO A 408 7.51 20.01 -8.12
C PRO A 408 8.09 19.83 -9.52
N SER A 409 9.39 20.06 -9.66
CA SER A 409 10.06 19.72 -10.88
C SER A 409 10.32 18.22 -10.81
N TYR A 410 9.34 17.44 -11.23
CA TYR A 410 9.67 16.10 -11.69
C TYR A 410 10.74 16.27 -12.75
N ALA A 411 11.90 15.65 -12.55
CA ALA A 411 12.93 15.63 -13.57
C ALA A 411 12.38 14.84 -14.75
N THR A 412 11.60 15.50 -15.58
CA THR A 412 11.18 14.93 -16.87
C THR A 412 12.45 14.66 -17.66
N PRO A 413 12.67 13.44 -18.15
CA PRO A 413 13.78 13.17 -19.04
C PRO A 413 13.78 14.18 -20.18
N PRO A 414 14.94 14.65 -20.65
CA PRO A 414 15.01 15.54 -21.79
C PRO A 414 14.28 14.93 -22.99
N GLY A 415 13.20 15.56 -23.45
CA GLY A 415 12.40 15.09 -24.59
C GLY A 415 11.08 14.42 -24.24
N SER A 416 10.72 14.24 -22.98
CA SER A 416 9.37 13.87 -22.58
C SER A 416 8.45 15.09 -22.66
N ALA A 417 7.20 14.88 -23.12
CA ALA A 417 6.18 15.91 -23.08
C ALA A 417 6.06 16.41 -21.65
N THR A 418 6.01 17.71 -21.48
CA THR A 418 5.70 18.34 -20.20
C THR A 418 4.38 17.77 -19.73
N ILE A 419 4.38 16.97 -18.65
CA ILE A 419 3.15 16.46 -18.06
C ILE A 419 2.49 17.66 -17.41
N THR A 420 1.66 18.32 -18.22
CA THR A 420 0.73 19.33 -17.73
C THR A 420 -0.49 18.55 -17.28
N GLY A 421 -0.55 18.23 -15.98
CA GLY A 421 -1.88 18.00 -15.50
C GLY A 421 -2.20 16.87 -14.58
N ASN A 422 -1.41 16.05 -14.04
CA ASN A 422 -1.84 15.32 -12.84
C ASN A 422 -0.81 15.53 -11.73
N LEU A 423 -1.06 16.59 -11.00
CA LEU A 423 -0.50 16.78 -9.68
C LEU A 423 -1.30 15.83 -8.77
N GLY A 424 -0.63 14.93 -8.09
CA GLY A 424 -1.31 13.89 -7.33
C GLY A 424 -2.11 14.42 -6.14
N GLU A 425 -3.23 13.77 -5.89
CA GLU A 425 -4.00 13.91 -4.66
C GLU A 425 -3.28 13.25 -3.48
N CYS A 426 -3.54 13.70 -2.26
CA CYS A 426 -3.14 12.91 -1.11
C CYS A 426 -4.04 11.67 -0.95
N LEU A 427 -5.31 11.78 -1.28
CA LEU A 427 -6.24 10.65 -1.39
C LEU A 427 -7.27 10.92 -2.49
N ALA A 428 -7.31 10.04 -3.47
CA ALA A 428 -8.37 9.98 -4.47
C ALA A 428 -9.31 8.81 -4.19
N ILE A 429 -10.61 9.05 -4.20
CA ILE A 429 -11.65 8.03 -4.05
C ILE A 429 -12.60 8.11 -5.24
N SER A 430 -12.79 6.99 -5.94
CA SER A 430 -13.73 6.87 -7.05
C SER A 430 -14.71 5.73 -6.81
N ALA A 431 -15.99 6.06 -6.65
CA ALA A 431 -17.08 5.12 -6.42
C ALA A 431 -17.89 4.97 -7.73
N ASP A 432 -17.45 4.08 -8.61
CA ASP A 432 -17.95 3.98 -10.00
C ASP A 432 -18.62 2.65 -10.33
N GLY A 433 -18.72 1.73 -9.37
CA GLY A 433 -19.40 0.44 -9.54
C GLY A 433 -20.92 0.54 -9.39
N ALA A 434 -21.67 -0.18 -10.20
CA ALA A 434 -23.13 -0.19 -10.10
C ALA A 434 -23.61 -0.77 -8.75
N ASN A 435 -24.40 -0.02 -7.97
CA ASN A 435 -24.89 -0.40 -6.64
C ASN A 435 -23.76 -0.71 -5.62
N ASP A 436 -22.67 -0.05 -5.74
CA ASP A 436 -21.53 -0.18 -4.86
C ASP A 436 -21.69 0.55 -3.52
N THR A 437 -20.78 0.27 -2.59
CA THR A 437 -20.67 0.99 -1.33
C THR A 437 -19.20 1.27 -1.04
N THR A 438 -18.85 2.53 -0.94
CA THR A 438 -17.51 3.01 -0.62
C THR A 438 -17.53 3.78 0.70
N VAL A 439 -16.70 3.36 1.65
CA VAL A 439 -16.63 3.95 2.99
C VAL A 439 -15.21 4.37 3.31
N LEU A 440 -15.00 5.65 3.54
CA LEU A 440 -13.79 6.20 4.16
C LEU A 440 -14.05 6.47 5.65
N GLN A 441 -13.17 5.97 6.51
CA GLN A 441 -13.07 6.34 7.91
C GLN A 441 -11.65 6.85 8.18
N MET A 442 -11.50 8.11 8.52
CA MET A 442 -10.20 8.72 8.77
C MET A 442 -10.19 9.33 10.18
N ALA A 443 -9.19 8.96 10.96
CA ALA A 443 -8.99 9.51 12.29
C ALA A 443 -7.50 9.79 12.57
N ASP A 444 -7.24 10.78 13.41
CA ASP A 444 -5.90 11.10 13.94
C ASP A 444 -4.80 11.22 12.87
N SER A 445 -5.18 11.54 11.63
CA SER A 445 -4.33 11.49 10.45
C SER A 445 -3.95 12.88 9.93
N SER A 446 -2.84 12.97 9.19
CA SER A 446 -2.29 14.24 8.72
C SER A 446 -1.93 14.18 7.23
N PHE A 447 -2.64 14.92 6.40
CA PHE A 447 -2.42 15.08 4.96
C PHE A 447 -2.02 16.53 4.69
N THR A 448 -0.79 16.76 4.29
CA THR A 448 -0.27 18.12 4.18
C THR A 448 0.51 18.35 2.89
N GLY A 449 0.31 19.54 2.30
CA GLY A 449 1.07 19.98 1.15
C GLY A 449 0.76 19.22 -0.14
N CYS A 450 -0.46 18.69 -0.30
CA CYS A 450 -0.87 17.95 -1.48
C CYS A 450 -0.80 18.84 -2.73
N ASP A 451 -0.15 18.36 -3.78
CA ASP A 451 0.10 19.17 -5.00
C ASP A 451 -1.18 19.47 -5.78
N ASN A 452 -2.22 18.68 -5.60
CA ASN A 452 -3.55 18.89 -6.14
C ASN A 452 -4.56 19.05 -4.99
N ASN A 453 -5.25 17.99 -4.60
CA ASN A 453 -6.24 18.00 -3.55
C ASN A 453 -5.79 17.18 -2.33
N GLY A 454 -6.27 17.53 -1.16
CA GLY A 454 -6.09 16.73 0.05
C GLY A 454 -6.84 15.41 -0.05
N ILE A 455 -8.16 15.50 -0.09
CA ILE A 455 -9.06 14.37 -0.34
C ILE A 455 -9.99 14.75 -1.48
N GLN A 456 -10.02 13.94 -2.53
CA GLN A 456 -10.98 14.02 -3.62
C GLN A 456 -11.90 12.81 -3.59
N VAL A 457 -13.20 13.03 -3.72
CA VAL A 457 -14.23 11.97 -3.78
C VAL A 457 -15.07 12.17 -5.02
N THR A 458 -15.12 11.16 -5.87
CA THR A 458 -15.90 11.18 -7.12
C THR A 458 -16.80 9.95 -7.26
N SER A 459 -17.83 10.05 -8.08
CA SER A 459 -18.62 8.92 -8.58
C SER A 459 -19.08 9.22 -10.00
N ASN A 460 -18.15 9.22 -10.94
CA ASN A 460 -18.36 9.78 -12.28
C ASN A 460 -18.28 8.74 -13.39
N HIS A 461 -18.69 7.51 -13.13
CA HIS A 461 -18.62 6.50 -14.18
C HIS A 461 -19.68 6.73 -15.28
N ALA A 462 -19.23 6.94 -16.52
CA ALA A 462 -20.12 7.18 -17.67
C ALA A 462 -21.07 6.02 -17.99
N ALA A 463 -20.80 4.82 -17.48
CA ALA A 463 -21.69 3.66 -17.63
C ALA A 463 -23.00 3.80 -16.86
N ASP A 464 -23.04 4.66 -15.85
CA ASP A 464 -24.22 4.85 -15.03
C ASP A 464 -25.26 5.81 -15.61
N ASN A 465 -25.21 6.12 -16.89
CA ASN A 465 -26.37 6.65 -17.61
C ASN A 465 -27.60 5.71 -17.55
N GLY A 466 -27.44 4.58 -16.89
CA GLY A 466 -28.48 3.55 -16.66
C GLY A 466 -29.30 3.81 -15.41
N VAL A 467 -30.53 4.04 -15.62
CA VAL A 467 -31.61 4.11 -14.66
C VAL A 467 -31.48 2.99 -13.60
N GLY A 468 -31.19 3.36 -12.35
CA GLY A 468 -31.40 2.50 -11.19
C GLY A 468 -30.17 2.05 -10.39
N ASN A 469 -28.96 2.43 -10.76
CA ASN A 469 -27.74 2.09 -10.00
C ASN A 469 -27.50 3.13 -8.89
N ILE A 470 -27.52 2.71 -7.65
CA ILE A 470 -27.32 3.59 -6.48
C ILE A 470 -25.91 3.40 -5.95
N HIS A 471 -25.09 4.43 -6.02
CA HIS A 471 -23.82 4.48 -5.31
C HIS A 471 -24.05 4.89 -3.85
N THR A 472 -23.35 4.30 -2.92
CA THR A 472 -23.35 4.75 -1.54
C THR A 472 -21.94 5.15 -1.15
N VAL A 473 -21.75 6.43 -0.88
CA VAL A 473 -20.46 7.02 -0.49
C VAL A 473 -20.60 7.57 0.94
N ILE A 474 -19.75 7.07 1.84
CA ILE A 474 -19.72 7.48 3.23
C ILE A 474 -18.32 7.97 3.57
N VAL A 475 -18.19 9.23 3.97
CA VAL A 475 -16.92 9.85 4.37
C VAL A 475 -17.05 10.31 5.81
N ASN A 476 -16.22 9.75 6.68
CA ASN A 476 -16.11 10.17 8.07
C ASN A 476 -14.68 10.60 8.36
N ILE A 477 -14.49 11.84 8.79
CA ILE A 477 -13.19 12.42 9.14
C ILE A 477 -13.26 12.95 10.55
N ASP A 478 -12.35 12.51 11.41
CA ASP A 478 -12.31 12.85 12.82
C ASP A 478 -10.87 13.20 13.26
N ASN A 479 -10.70 14.27 14.01
CA ASN A 479 -9.44 14.68 14.62
C ASN A 479 -8.23 14.63 13.65
N SER A 480 -8.42 15.10 12.43
CA SER A 480 -7.42 14.98 11.36
C SER A 480 -7.04 16.35 10.79
N THR A 481 -5.85 16.41 10.21
CA THR A 481 -5.34 17.60 9.51
C THR A 481 -5.28 17.34 8.02
N ILE A 482 -5.99 18.12 7.23
CA ILE A 482 -5.95 18.09 5.77
C ILE A 482 -5.79 19.51 5.31
N ASN A 483 -4.56 19.98 5.16
CA ASN A 483 -4.32 21.39 4.88
C ASN A 483 -3.14 21.65 3.94
N GLY A 484 -3.05 22.89 3.47
CA GLY A 484 -1.97 23.31 2.60
C GLY A 484 -2.03 22.72 1.20
N SER A 485 -3.11 22.09 0.80
CA SER A 485 -3.30 21.59 -0.56
C SER A 485 -3.33 22.74 -1.57
N ARG A 486 -3.01 22.43 -2.81
CA ARG A 486 -2.98 23.47 -3.86
C ARG A 486 -4.38 23.98 -4.18
N PHE A 487 -5.36 23.10 -4.38
CA PHE A 487 -6.72 23.49 -4.76
C PHE A 487 -7.72 23.26 -3.62
N TYR A 488 -7.97 22.02 -3.24
CA TYR A 488 -8.96 21.68 -2.22
C TYR A 488 -8.34 20.82 -1.12
N ASN A 489 -8.69 21.05 0.13
CA ASN A 489 -8.36 20.13 1.20
C ASN A 489 -9.37 18.97 1.25
N LEU A 490 -10.65 19.26 1.05
CA LEU A 490 -11.71 18.26 0.86
C LEU A 490 -12.56 18.66 -0.34
N TRP A 491 -12.60 17.84 -1.36
CA TRP A 491 -13.40 18.06 -2.56
C TRP A 491 -14.26 16.84 -2.88
N VAL A 492 -15.57 17.03 -2.88
CA VAL A 492 -16.54 16.03 -3.30
C VAL A 492 -17.19 16.54 -4.60
N ASN A 493 -16.93 15.83 -5.72
CA ASN A 493 -17.32 16.31 -7.03
C ASN A 493 -17.86 15.21 -7.94
N ASN A 494 -18.42 15.63 -9.07
CA ASN A 494 -18.82 14.73 -10.16
C ASN A 494 -19.68 13.55 -9.72
N LEU A 495 -20.50 13.72 -8.68
CA LEU A 495 -21.38 12.66 -8.23
C LEU A 495 -22.52 12.43 -9.24
N THR A 496 -22.80 11.17 -9.50
CA THR A 496 -23.95 10.80 -10.32
C THR A 496 -25.28 11.12 -9.61
N PRO A 497 -26.38 11.28 -10.35
CA PRO A 497 -27.70 11.61 -9.77
C PRO A 497 -28.20 10.64 -8.70
N LEU A 498 -27.71 9.40 -8.74
CA LEU A 498 -28.15 8.31 -7.86
C LEU A 498 -27.20 8.06 -6.69
N THR A 499 -26.29 8.97 -6.41
CA THR A 499 -25.37 8.81 -5.28
C THR A 499 -26.06 9.13 -3.95
N ASN A 500 -26.00 8.18 -3.03
CA ASN A 500 -26.36 8.37 -1.62
C ASN A 500 -25.11 8.80 -0.85
N LEU A 501 -24.94 10.12 -0.69
CA LEU A 501 -23.75 10.72 -0.08
C LEU A 501 -23.97 10.99 1.40
N ARG A 502 -23.01 10.59 2.24
CA ARG A 502 -22.93 10.97 3.65
C ARG A 502 -21.52 11.44 3.98
N VAL A 503 -21.40 12.70 4.36
CA VAL A 503 -20.11 13.29 4.77
C VAL A 503 -20.25 13.81 6.19
N ARG A 504 -19.38 13.35 7.08
CA ARG A 504 -19.26 13.83 8.44
C ARG A 504 -17.81 14.22 8.71
N VAL A 505 -17.59 15.45 9.16
CA VAL A 505 -16.27 15.95 9.55
C VAL A 505 -16.37 16.63 10.91
N GLN A 506 -15.48 16.30 11.82
CA GLN A 506 -15.38 16.97 13.12
C GLN A 506 -13.95 17.04 13.64
N ASP A 507 -13.70 18.00 14.53
CA ASP A 507 -12.42 18.17 15.22
C ASP A 507 -11.20 18.23 14.29
N SER A 508 -11.39 18.69 13.05
CA SER A 508 -10.40 18.56 11.99
C SER A 508 -9.96 19.92 11.44
N ASP A 509 -8.69 19.97 11.01
CA ASP A 509 -8.14 21.16 10.34
C ASP A 509 -8.24 20.99 8.82
N LEU A 510 -9.15 21.72 8.20
CA LEU A 510 -9.34 21.83 6.77
C LEU A 510 -8.92 23.22 6.25
N SER A 511 -8.10 23.94 7.00
CA SER A 511 -7.74 25.31 6.67
C SER A 511 -6.66 25.39 5.58
N VAL A 512 -6.53 26.55 5.01
CA VAL A 512 -5.48 26.95 4.05
C VAL A 512 -5.44 26.10 2.79
N SER A 513 -5.86 26.69 1.69
CA SER A 513 -5.66 26.19 0.35
C SER A 513 -4.92 27.25 -0.46
N SER A 514 -3.83 26.88 -1.13
CA SER A 514 -2.93 27.87 -1.70
C SER A 514 -3.49 28.59 -2.96
N SER A 515 -4.38 27.95 -3.69
CA SER A 515 -4.93 28.49 -4.94
C SER A 515 -6.44 28.32 -5.10
N GLY A 516 -7.10 27.59 -4.21
CA GLY A 516 -8.49 27.19 -4.37
C GLY A 516 -9.37 27.48 -3.13
N VAL A 517 -10.18 26.48 -2.80
CA VAL A 517 -11.19 26.49 -1.73
C VAL A 517 -10.87 25.33 -0.78
N PRO A 518 -10.69 25.56 0.52
CA PRO A 518 -10.44 24.46 1.46
C PRO A 518 -11.47 23.34 1.40
N VAL A 519 -12.75 23.65 1.34
CA VAL A 519 -13.82 22.65 1.31
C VAL A 519 -14.81 22.96 0.19
N ALA A 520 -15.02 22.00 -0.71
CA ALA A 520 -15.97 22.15 -1.80
C ALA A 520 -16.83 20.89 -2.02
N PHE A 521 -18.09 21.12 -2.35
CA PHE A 521 -19.08 20.13 -2.70
C PHE A 521 -19.73 20.50 -4.03
N ASP A 522 -19.30 19.89 -5.11
CA ASP A 522 -19.75 20.20 -6.47
C ASP A 522 -20.63 19.11 -7.05
N GLN A 523 -21.74 19.50 -7.59
CA GLN A 523 -22.66 18.59 -8.29
C GLN A 523 -22.96 19.15 -9.69
N PRO A 524 -23.05 18.28 -10.71
CA PRO A 524 -23.55 18.71 -12.01
C PRO A 524 -24.95 19.31 -11.90
N THR A 525 -25.16 20.46 -12.53
CA THR A 525 -26.47 21.13 -12.52
C THR A 525 -27.59 20.24 -13.11
N GLY A 526 -28.72 20.18 -12.42
CA GLY A 526 -29.90 19.42 -12.87
C GLY A 526 -30.02 18.00 -12.35
N THR A 527 -29.14 17.56 -11.48
CA THR A 527 -29.17 16.22 -10.86
C THR A 527 -29.74 16.29 -9.43
N THR A 528 -30.43 15.22 -9.02
CA THR A 528 -30.94 15.10 -7.65
C THR A 528 -30.14 14.05 -6.92
N VAL A 529 -29.39 14.43 -5.92
CA VAL A 529 -28.60 13.54 -5.06
C VAL A 529 -29.23 13.48 -3.68
N SER A 530 -29.29 12.31 -3.08
CA SER A 530 -29.57 12.15 -1.67
C SER A 530 -28.29 12.40 -0.88
N ALA A 531 -28.13 13.59 -0.32
CA ALA A 531 -26.91 13.94 0.40
C ALA A 531 -27.22 14.44 1.81
N VAL A 532 -26.39 14.01 2.77
CA VAL A 532 -26.31 14.57 4.11
C VAL A 532 -24.86 14.98 4.36
N ILE A 533 -24.63 16.30 4.45
CA ILE A 533 -23.31 16.87 4.69
C ILE A 533 -23.33 17.56 6.04
N ASP A 534 -22.59 17.00 6.99
CA ASP A 534 -22.54 17.40 8.39
C ASP A 534 -21.11 17.76 8.78
N LEU A 535 -20.79 19.03 8.66
CA LEU A 535 -19.53 19.59 9.13
C LEU A 535 -19.68 20.15 10.56
N GLY A 536 -20.87 20.09 11.16
CA GLY A 536 -21.11 20.49 12.53
C GLY A 536 -22.59 20.62 12.89
N ARG A 537 -22.99 19.86 13.90
CA ARG A 537 -24.33 19.83 14.50
C ARG A 537 -25.47 19.39 13.58
N GLY A 538 -25.16 18.67 12.54
CA GLY A 538 -26.15 18.06 11.67
C GLY A 538 -26.61 16.69 12.16
N THR A 539 -27.31 15.99 11.28
CA THR A 539 -27.98 14.71 11.60
C THR A 539 -27.03 13.51 11.65
N LEU A 540 -25.81 13.63 11.16
CA LEU A 540 -24.78 12.59 11.27
C LEU A 540 -24.00 12.67 12.59
N GLY A 541 -24.30 13.66 13.44
CA GLY A 541 -23.77 13.81 14.78
C GLY A 541 -22.35 14.40 14.83
N SER A 542 -21.98 15.21 13.86
CA SER A 542 -20.75 15.99 13.94
C SER A 542 -20.86 17.04 15.06
N ASP A 543 -19.86 17.11 15.91
CA ASP A 543 -19.72 18.19 16.88
C ASP A 543 -19.23 19.51 16.24
N GLY A 544 -18.79 19.48 14.98
CA GLY A 544 -18.08 20.58 14.33
C GLY A 544 -16.66 20.71 14.88
N ARG A 545 -16.31 21.89 15.34
CA ARG A 545 -14.96 22.26 15.83
C ARG A 545 -13.88 22.12 14.77
N ASN A 546 -14.28 22.19 13.51
CA ASN A 546 -13.34 22.21 12.39
C ASN A 546 -12.78 23.60 12.15
N CYS A 547 -11.61 23.66 11.53
CA CYS A 547 -10.98 24.87 11.01
C CYS A 547 -11.25 24.97 9.53
N ILE A 548 -12.05 25.92 9.09
CA ILE A 548 -12.42 26.12 7.68
C ILE A 548 -12.17 27.59 7.34
N PHE A 549 -10.96 27.90 6.87
CA PHE A 549 -10.57 29.26 6.51
C PHE A 549 -9.32 29.27 5.63
N GLY A 550 -8.97 30.42 5.08
CA GLY A 550 -7.72 30.63 4.36
C GLY A 550 -7.75 30.14 2.93
N GLY A 551 -8.92 30.00 2.33
CA GLY A 551 -9.05 29.75 0.90
C GLY A 551 -8.70 30.98 0.07
N ALA A 552 -8.03 30.78 -1.06
CA ALA A 552 -7.70 31.87 -1.98
C ALA A 552 -8.97 32.52 -2.54
N ILE A 553 -9.98 31.73 -2.87
CA ILE A 553 -11.26 32.18 -3.43
C ILE A 553 -12.35 32.21 -2.34
N TYR A 554 -12.77 31.03 -1.89
CA TYR A 554 -13.76 30.84 -0.82
C TYR A 554 -13.15 30.01 0.30
N ASP A 555 -13.81 29.96 1.45
CA ASP A 555 -13.47 29.05 2.54
C ASP A 555 -14.32 27.76 2.47
N LEU A 556 -15.56 27.88 2.02
CA LEU A 556 -16.47 26.77 1.75
C LEU A 556 -17.34 27.11 0.54
N GLU A 557 -17.42 26.19 -0.39
CA GLU A 557 -18.29 26.27 -1.57
C GLU A 557 -19.20 25.05 -1.66
N ALA A 558 -20.45 25.25 -2.03
CA ALA A 558 -21.37 24.18 -2.34
C ALA A 558 -22.20 24.50 -3.58
N THR A 559 -22.52 23.46 -4.36
CA THR A 559 -23.40 23.55 -5.53
C THR A 559 -24.48 22.51 -5.40
N GLN A 560 -25.74 22.95 -5.17
CA GLN A 560 -26.92 22.10 -5.00
C GLN A 560 -26.87 21.19 -3.76
N TYR A 561 -26.21 21.61 -2.68
CA TYR A 561 -26.19 20.87 -1.43
C TYR A 561 -26.66 21.73 -0.25
N ASN A 562 -27.40 21.09 0.66
CA ASN A 562 -27.59 21.63 2.00
C ASN A 562 -26.44 21.16 2.88
N VAL A 563 -25.70 22.09 3.47
CA VAL A 563 -24.54 21.81 4.32
C VAL A 563 -24.81 22.35 5.73
N THR A 564 -24.70 21.49 6.73
CA THR A 564 -24.71 21.92 8.13
C THR A 564 -23.27 22.13 8.58
N ALA A 565 -22.89 23.38 8.87
CA ALA A 565 -21.53 23.77 9.22
C ALA A 565 -21.49 24.66 10.48
N GLU A 566 -22.41 24.42 11.42
CA GLU A 566 -22.42 25.08 12.72
C GLU A 566 -21.19 24.70 13.56
N ASN A 567 -20.87 25.49 14.54
CA ASN A 567 -19.84 25.24 15.55
C ASN A 567 -18.41 25.03 14.96
N ASN A 568 -18.10 25.68 13.84
CA ASN A 568 -16.78 25.67 13.21
C ASN A 568 -16.05 27.01 13.40
N TRP A 569 -14.73 26.97 13.28
CA TRP A 569 -13.86 28.14 13.30
C TRP A 569 -13.54 28.58 11.86
N TRP A 570 -13.80 29.85 11.58
CA TRP A 570 -13.64 30.45 10.26
C TRP A 570 -12.48 31.45 10.19
N GLY A 571 -11.45 31.27 11.02
CA GLY A 571 -10.35 32.22 11.12
C GLY A 571 -10.73 33.54 11.82
N SER A 572 -11.97 33.68 12.29
CA SER A 572 -12.50 34.90 12.90
C SER A 572 -13.54 34.59 13.97
N ALA A 573 -13.50 35.32 15.08
CA ALA A 573 -14.51 35.25 16.13
C ALA A 573 -15.92 35.70 15.70
N ARG A 574 -16.04 36.28 14.50
CA ARG A 574 -17.31 36.74 13.92
C ARG A 574 -17.95 35.74 12.99
N GLY A 575 -17.34 34.57 12.81
CA GLY A 575 -17.71 33.58 11.81
C GLY A 575 -17.05 33.84 10.45
N PRO A 576 -17.58 33.27 9.36
CA PRO A 576 -16.99 33.42 8.03
C PRO A 576 -17.00 34.87 7.58
N LEU A 577 -15.97 35.28 6.85
CA LEU A 577 -15.95 36.61 6.23
C LEU A 577 -17.03 36.71 5.13
N PRO A 578 -17.59 37.89 4.89
CA PRO A 578 -18.58 38.08 3.83
C PRO A 578 -18.06 37.61 2.47
N GLY A 579 -18.84 36.78 1.77
CA GLY A 579 -18.49 36.24 0.47
C GLY A 579 -17.49 35.06 0.47
N LYS A 580 -17.07 34.58 1.63
CA LYS A 580 -16.16 33.42 1.74
C LYS A 580 -16.88 32.08 1.83
N VAL A 581 -18.19 32.09 2.11
CA VAL A 581 -19.04 30.89 2.08
C VAL A 581 -20.08 31.10 0.99
N VAL A 582 -20.15 30.23 0.02
CA VAL A 582 -20.96 30.37 -1.18
C VAL A 582 -21.75 29.11 -1.49
N GLU A 583 -23.06 29.26 -1.65
CA GLU A 583 -23.96 28.31 -2.28
C GLU A 583 -24.35 28.86 -3.66
N SER A 584 -24.03 28.13 -4.72
CA SER A 584 -24.16 28.64 -6.09
C SER A 584 -25.57 28.48 -6.68
N VAL A 585 -26.46 27.72 -6.04
CA VAL A 585 -27.81 27.42 -6.58
C VAL A 585 -28.92 27.78 -5.60
N ALA A 586 -29.89 28.57 -6.06
CA ALA A 586 -31.04 28.97 -5.25
C ALA A 586 -31.87 27.78 -4.75
N GLY A 587 -32.23 27.79 -3.49
CA GLY A 587 -33.02 26.74 -2.84
C GLY A 587 -32.20 25.78 -1.96
N TYR A 588 -30.91 25.90 -1.98
CA TYR A 588 -29.98 25.21 -1.07
C TYR A 588 -29.39 26.18 -0.06
N ASN A 589 -28.79 25.67 1.00
CA ASN A 589 -28.28 26.50 2.09
C ASN A 589 -27.03 25.88 2.74
N ILE A 590 -26.10 26.76 3.12
CA ILE A 590 -24.99 26.42 4.00
C ILE A 590 -25.25 27.10 5.35
N ASP A 591 -25.53 26.31 6.40
CA ASP A 591 -25.78 26.82 7.73
C ASP A 591 -24.46 26.97 8.50
N THR A 592 -23.98 28.19 8.61
CA THR A 592 -22.81 28.58 9.42
C THR A 592 -23.17 29.25 10.73
N SER A 593 -24.43 29.16 11.14
CA SER A 593 -24.87 29.72 12.41
C SER A 593 -24.10 29.13 13.60
N LYS A 594 -24.05 29.86 14.72
CA LYS A 594 -23.32 29.44 15.93
C LYS A 594 -21.83 29.16 15.70
N SER A 595 -21.18 29.86 14.80
CA SER A 595 -19.73 29.79 14.58
C SER A 595 -18.94 29.96 15.88
N LEU A 596 -17.80 29.29 16.00
CA LEU A 596 -16.92 29.40 17.16
C LEU A 596 -16.32 30.80 17.25
N ARG A 597 -16.18 31.27 18.49
CA ARG A 597 -15.54 32.58 18.78
C ARG A 597 -14.05 32.48 19.08
N ARG A 598 -13.52 31.27 19.17
CA ARG A 598 -12.10 30.96 19.38
C ARG A 598 -11.73 29.72 18.59
N ALA A 599 -10.50 29.69 18.12
CA ALA A 599 -9.96 28.52 17.44
C ALA A 599 -10.00 27.30 18.37
N PRO A 600 -10.54 26.16 17.90
CA PRO A 600 -10.46 24.90 18.63
C PRO A 600 -9.05 24.32 18.59
N PRO A 601 -8.73 23.31 19.41
CA PRO A 601 -7.41 22.69 19.42
C PRO A 601 -6.97 22.11 18.07
N ALA A 602 -7.90 21.70 17.22
CA ALA A 602 -7.62 21.20 15.88
C ALA A 602 -6.94 22.24 14.98
N CYS A 603 -7.23 23.52 15.17
CA CYS A 603 -6.59 24.60 14.43
C CYS A 603 -5.18 24.85 14.99
N ASN A 604 -4.16 24.24 14.46
CA ASN A 604 -2.76 24.29 14.92
C ASN A 604 -2.19 25.70 15.18
N GLY A 605 -2.85 26.50 16.05
CA GLY A 605 -2.29 27.73 16.64
C GLY A 605 -2.07 28.91 15.70
N GLU A 606 -2.38 28.83 14.43
CA GLU A 606 -2.27 29.96 13.52
C GLU A 606 -3.50 30.85 13.61
N GLU A 607 -3.48 31.81 14.54
CA GLU A 607 -4.26 33.03 14.32
C GLU A 607 -3.71 33.67 13.03
N PRO A 608 -4.55 33.94 12.02
CA PRO A 608 -4.10 34.66 10.83
C PRO A 608 -3.47 35.96 11.29
N SER A 609 -2.20 36.16 11.00
CA SER A 609 -1.53 37.45 11.21
C SER A 609 -2.33 38.51 10.48
N ARG A 610 -2.88 39.47 11.21
CA ARG A 610 -3.67 40.62 10.73
C ARG A 610 -2.89 41.47 9.73
#